data_dad0a4fe36b2899c6637ce8993d90f11
#
_entry.id   dad0a4fe36b2899c6637ce8993d90f11
#
_cell.length_a   1.000
_cell.length_b   1.000
_cell.length_c   1.000
_cell.angle_alpha   90.00
_cell.angle_beta   90.00
_cell.angle_gamma   90.00
#
_symmetry.space_group_name_H-M   'P 1'
#
loop_
_entity.id
_entity.type
_entity.pdbx_description
1 polymer ?
#
loop_
_entity_poly.entity_id
_entity_poly.type
_entity_poly.pdbx_seq_one_letter_code
_entity_poly.pdbx_strand_id
1 'polypeptide(L)'
;MKKFLAILCALALCLMCATAMAEGESHPKYVFMFIGDGMGNPQVTATQYYLGSIENPDSKFPVPADLSFTKFPYLGLVTTYDSSSFCPDSASTATSMASGKKTLSGVINYDETLTNPYKIITEYAKEAGKKVGVITSVSVDHATPAAYYAKQPSRNDYYDIALQALTGTTVDYLAGGGFKKMNGADGQQKSLLDVAKENGWVIPTTNDEIRSLIATNDRVLATNPVLQDSKAIHYEIDRIQKESAGEDVLSLADFVRSGINVLDNDNGFFMMCEGGKIDWAGHANDAATSIYDTIALSDAVQVALDFAAAHPGECLIIVTADHETGGMTIGFATTAYDTHFQYLQNQKTSFTAFDDVISELKENGATFEDAMAKVEELYGLTTKEGEALSLTATDVENLRKAWNVAMGTQEIDKAEASLLYGGYNPFSMAVSHIMNNKAGLSYTSYAHTGLQIPVYAYGVGAEKFSGLYDNTGIFTRTMDAMGLTPDAE
;
A
#
# COMPACT_ATOMS: atom_id res chain seq x y z
N MET A 1 11.88 65.41 11.49
CA MET A 1 11.90 64.51 10.33
C MET A 1 12.30 63.06 10.72
N LYS A 2 13.46 62.76 11.33
CA LYS A 2 13.88 61.38 11.63
C LYS A 2 12.94 60.60 12.56
N LYS A 3 12.31 61.23 13.57
CA LYS A 3 11.34 60.57 14.46
C LYS A 3 10.00 60.29 13.80
N PHE A 4 9.57 61.13 12.82
CA PHE A 4 8.35 60.93 12.06
C PHE A 4 8.49 59.79 11.03
N LEU A 5 9.69 59.67 10.43
CA LEU A 5 9.99 58.56 9.51
C LEU A 5 10.05 57.20 10.22
N ALA A 6 10.62 57.19 11.45
CA ALA A 6 10.67 55.95 12.27
C ALA A 6 9.25 55.46 12.69
N ILE A 7 8.33 56.36 13.00
CA ILE A 7 6.96 56.06 13.36
C ILE A 7 6.21 55.56 12.10
N LEU A 8 6.44 56.16 10.93
CA LEU A 8 5.83 55.67 9.67
C LEU A 8 6.34 54.27 9.27
N CYS A 9 7.64 54.01 9.43
CA CYS A 9 8.21 52.69 9.17
C CYS A 9 7.70 51.63 10.20
N ALA A 10 7.55 51.96 11.47
CA ALA A 10 6.97 51.07 12.46
C ALA A 10 5.49 50.79 12.17
N LEU A 11 4.70 51.78 11.80
CA LEU A 11 3.30 51.62 11.37
C LEU A 11 3.19 50.77 10.08
N ALA A 12 4.08 50.98 9.12
CA ALA A 12 4.11 50.18 7.89
C ALA A 12 4.52 48.72 8.17
N LEU A 13 5.48 48.48 9.07
CA LEU A 13 5.82 47.14 9.55
C LEU A 13 4.66 46.47 10.32
N CYS A 14 4.00 47.21 11.20
CA CYS A 14 2.82 46.72 11.93
C CYS A 14 1.64 46.46 10.96
N LEU A 15 1.43 47.25 9.92
CA LEU A 15 0.42 46.97 8.89
C LEU A 15 0.80 45.76 8.04
N MET A 16 2.08 45.57 7.68
CA MET A 16 2.51 44.36 6.96
C MET A 16 2.41 43.11 7.86
N CYS A 17 2.71 43.21 9.16
CA CYS A 17 2.45 42.11 10.11
C CYS A 17 0.97 41.86 10.33
N ALA A 18 0.12 42.89 10.31
CA ALA A 18 -1.33 42.73 10.47
C ALA A 18 -2.00 42.16 9.22
N THR A 19 -1.49 42.46 8.02
CA THR A 19 -1.98 41.82 6.78
C THR A 19 -1.52 40.38 6.66
N ALA A 20 -0.33 40.02 7.19
CA ALA A 20 0.13 38.63 7.28
C ALA A 20 -0.63 37.79 8.34
N MET A 21 -1.30 38.47 9.30
CA MET A 21 -2.16 37.77 10.29
C MET A 21 -3.66 37.71 9.90
N ALA A 22 -4.02 38.26 8.74
CA ALA A 22 -5.42 38.30 8.24
C ALA A 22 -5.67 37.38 7.04
N GLU A 23 -4.69 36.60 6.60
CA GLU A 23 -4.95 35.46 5.74
C GLU A 23 -5.53 34.38 6.66
N GLY A 24 -6.85 34.13 6.56
CA GLY A 24 -7.49 33.00 7.18
C GLY A 24 -6.73 31.72 6.82
N GLU A 25 -6.65 30.79 7.76
CA GLU A 25 -5.95 29.51 7.54
C GLU A 25 -6.43 28.90 6.21
N SER A 26 -5.53 28.69 5.25
CA SER A 26 -5.90 28.13 3.98
C SER A 26 -6.10 26.63 4.13
N HIS A 27 -7.22 26.11 3.65
CA HIS A 27 -7.53 24.68 3.69
C HIS A 27 -7.34 24.05 2.31
N PRO A 28 -6.87 22.79 2.22
CA PRO A 28 -6.68 22.13 0.94
C PRO A 28 -8.02 21.87 0.24
N LYS A 29 -8.06 22.23 -1.04
CA LYS A 29 -9.17 21.86 -1.92
C LYS A 29 -9.13 20.36 -2.22
N TYR A 30 -7.94 19.81 -2.44
CA TYR A 30 -7.69 18.44 -2.80
C TYR A 30 -6.85 17.75 -1.71
N VAL A 31 -7.32 16.60 -1.23
CA VAL A 31 -6.63 15.81 -0.22
C VAL A 31 -6.36 14.41 -0.76
N PHE A 32 -5.11 14.03 -0.76
CA PHE A 32 -4.65 12.68 -1.09
C PHE A 32 -4.09 12.00 0.17
N MET A 33 -4.55 10.79 0.44
CA MET A 33 -4.05 9.93 1.50
C MET A 33 -3.59 8.61 0.89
N PHE A 34 -2.28 8.40 0.83
CA PHE A 34 -1.67 7.16 0.38
C PHE A 34 -1.30 6.30 1.57
N ILE A 35 -1.70 5.03 1.54
CA ILE A 35 -1.43 4.05 2.58
C ILE A 35 -0.71 2.87 1.92
N GLY A 36 0.58 2.68 2.24
CA GLY A 36 1.27 1.44 1.92
C GLY A 36 0.98 0.44 3.03
N ASP A 37 0.07 -0.50 2.80
CA ASP A 37 -0.24 -1.56 3.76
C ASP A 37 1.04 -2.36 4.05
N GLY A 38 1.41 -2.49 5.32
CA GLY A 38 2.63 -3.15 5.74
C GLY A 38 3.95 -2.40 5.45
N MET A 39 3.89 -1.16 4.91
CA MET A 39 5.04 -0.37 4.48
C MET A 39 5.69 0.37 5.67
N GLY A 40 6.45 -0.34 6.48
CA GLY A 40 7.26 0.29 7.53
C GLY A 40 8.51 1.00 6.98
N ASN A 41 9.29 1.61 7.89
CA ASN A 41 10.58 2.21 7.53
C ASN A 41 11.54 1.24 6.82
N PRO A 42 11.62 -0.06 7.18
CA PRO A 42 12.50 -1.00 6.47
C PRO A 42 12.14 -1.16 5.00
N GLN A 43 10.85 -1.25 4.64
CA GLN A 43 10.38 -1.39 3.26
C GLN A 43 10.73 -0.15 2.43
N VAL A 44 10.48 1.06 2.97
CA VAL A 44 10.87 2.32 2.32
C VAL A 44 12.39 2.38 2.11
N THR A 45 13.17 2.10 3.16
CA THR A 45 14.64 2.17 3.10
C THR A 45 15.23 1.13 2.15
N ALA A 46 14.72 -0.11 2.19
CA ALA A 46 15.15 -1.18 1.26
C ALA A 46 14.89 -0.79 -0.19
N THR A 47 13.74 -0.17 -0.47
CA THR A 47 13.40 0.32 -1.81
C THR A 47 14.35 1.42 -2.28
N GLN A 48 14.68 2.40 -1.43
CA GLN A 48 15.66 3.44 -1.75
C GLN A 48 17.05 2.86 -2.04
N TYR A 49 17.49 1.86 -1.26
CA TYR A 49 18.79 1.23 -1.44
C TYR A 49 18.83 0.34 -2.68
N TYR A 50 17.74 -0.38 -2.97
CA TYR A 50 17.61 -1.16 -4.18
C TYR A 50 17.70 -0.26 -5.43
N LEU A 51 16.86 0.78 -5.52
CA LEU A 51 16.88 1.72 -6.64
C LEU A 51 18.25 2.39 -6.78
N GLY A 52 18.83 2.86 -5.68
CA GLY A 52 20.15 3.49 -5.70
C GLY A 52 21.25 2.56 -6.19
N SER A 53 21.19 1.24 -5.88
CA SER A 53 22.17 0.26 -6.33
C SER A 53 22.03 -0.08 -7.81
N ILE A 54 20.83 -0.08 -8.38
CA ILE A 54 20.62 -0.36 -9.81
C ILE A 54 20.84 0.89 -10.68
N GLU A 55 20.57 2.09 -10.17
CA GLU A 55 20.84 3.36 -10.86
C GLU A 55 22.32 3.73 -10.86
N ASN A 56 23.10 3.27 -9.89
CA ASN A 56 24.51 3.59 -9.71
C ASN A 56 25.38 2.33 -9.61
N PRO A 57 25.35 1.42 -10.59
CA PRO A 57 26.01 0.11 -10.50
C PRO A 57 27.53 0.19 -10.36
N ASP A 58 28.15 1.26 -10.89
CA ASP A 58 29.61 1.48 -10.85
C ASP A 58 30.06 2.31 -9.64
N SER A 59 29.14 2.72 -8.77
CA SER A 59 29.50 3.52 -7.60
C SER A 59 30.29 2.71 -6.59
N LYS A 60 31.39 3.29 -6.09
CA LYS A 60 32.20 2.71 -5.02
C LYS A 60 31.60 2.93 -3.63
N PHE A 61 30.58 3.75 -3.51
CA PHE A 61 29.93 4.11 -2.25
C PHE A 61 28.42 3.87 -2.38
N PRO A 62 27.74 3.52 -1.27
CA PRO A 62 26.30 3.44 -1.25
C PRO A 62 25.68 4.78 -1.63
N VAL A 63 24.74 4.78 -2.60
CA VAL A 63 24.01 5.95 -3.06
C VAL A 63 22.52 5.59 -3.01
N PRO A 64 21.79 5.98 -1.95
CA PRO A 64 20.33 5.77 -1.92
C PRO A 64 19.64 6.60 -3.00
N ALA A 65 18.59 6.06 -3.61
CA ALA A 65 17.68 6.82 -4.47
C ALA A 65 16.55 7.44 -3.63
N ASP A 66 15.82 8.36 -4.24
CA ASP A 66 14.63 8.95 -3.61
C ASP A 66 13.37 8.32 -4.18
N LEU A 67 12.40 8.06 -3.30
CA LEU A 67 11.03 7.85 -3.70
C LEU A 67 10.31 9.20 -3.78
N SER A 68 9.22 9.28 -4.53
CA SER A 68 8.47 10.51 -4.78
C SER A 68 8.10 11.27 -3.50
N PHE A 69 7.93 10.57 -2.39
CA PHE A 69 7.51 11.12 -1.10
C PHE A 69 8.62 11.27 -0.04
N THR A 70 9.79 10.66 -0.22
CA THR A 70 10.83 10.66 0.83
C THR A 70 11.50 12.02 1.05
N LYS A 71 11.27 12.99 0.14
CA LYS A 71 11.71 14.39 0.30
C LYS A 71 10.58 15.33 0.72
N PHE A 72 9.46 14.84 1.16
CA PHE A 72 8.40 15.70 1.67
C PHE A 72 8.91 16.50 2.87
N PRO A 73 8.54 17.79 2.99
CA PRO A 73 9.14 18.69 3.97
C PRO A 73 8.76 18.37 5.42
N TYR A 74 7.67 17.62 5.63
CA TYR A 74 7.18 17.28 6.96
C TYR A 74 7.13 15.78 7.16
N LEU A 75 7.69 15.35 8.30
CA LEU A 75 7.78 13.95 8.70
C LEU A 75 7.27 13.78 10.12
N GLY A 76 6.37 12.85 10.32
CA GLY A 76 5.92 12.34 11.62
C GLY A 76 6.21 10.86 11.77
N LEU A 77 6.03 10.37 12.98
CA LEU A 77 6.03 8.95 13.34
C LEU A 77 4.78 8.64 14.14
N VAL A 78 4.16 7.50 13.88
CA VAL A 78 2.96 7.07 14.60
C VAL A 78 3.13 5.70 15.23
N THR A 79 2.49 5.51 16.39
CA THR A 79 2.24 4.20 16.97
C THR A 79 1.00 3.58 16.33
N THR A 80 0.99 2.26 16.15
CA THR A 80 -0.03 1.58 15.32
C THR A 80 -0.92 0.62 16.11
N TYR A 81 -0.63 0.32 17.37
CA TYR A 81 -1.38 -0.64 18.18
C TYR A 81 -2.90 -0.43 18.09
N ASP A 82 -3.67 -1.49 18.23
CA ASP A 82 -5.13 -1.44 18.34
C ASP A 82 -5.60 -1.77 19.78
N SER A 83 -6.91 -1.83 20.00
CA SER A 83 -7.47 -2.12 21.34
C SER A 83 -7.21 -3.56 21.82
N SER A 84 -6.69 -4.45 20.96
CA SER A 84 -6.47 -5.87 21.27
C SER A 84 -5.04 -6.34 21.08
N SER A 85 -4.19 -5.60 20.33
CA SER A 85 -2.85 -6.05 19.95
C SER A 85 -1.86 -4.90 19.80
N PHE A 86 -0.59 -5.15 20.16
CA PHE A 86 0.53 -4.29 19.79
C PHE A 86 1.01 -4.51 18.34
N CYS A 87 0.62 -5.65 17.74
CA CYS A 87 0.83 -5.96 16.32
C CYS A 87 -0.55 -5.99 15.66
N PRO A 88 -1.11 -4.83 15.28
CA PRO A 88 -2.52 -4.70 14.87
C PRO A 88 -2.76 -5.28 13.48
N ASP A 89 -4.03 -5.44 13.12
CA ASP A 89 -4.42 -5.77 11.75
C ASP A 89 -4.81 -4.51 10.95
N SER A 90 -4.90 -4.65 9.61
CA SER A 90 -5.25 -3.53 8.72
C SER A 90 -6.64 -2.96 8.95
N ALA A 91 -7.62 -3.77 9.43
CA ALA A 91 -8.97 -3.27 9.70
C ALA A 91 -8.99 -2.25 10.84
N SER A 92 -8.34 -2.58 11.96
CA SER A 92 -8.28 -1.72 13.15
C SER A 92 -7.40 -0.49 12.93
N THR A 93 -6.29 -0.63 12.20
CA THR A 93 -5.39 0.51 11.90
C THR A 93 -6.01 1.48 10.89
N ALA A 94 -6.63 0.97 9.81
CA ALA A 94 -7.35 1.82 8.88
C ALA A 94 -8.56 2.50 9.55
N THR A 95 -9.28 1.80 10.45
CA THR A 95 -10.32 2.42 11.30
C THR A 95 -9.74 3.58 12.11
N SER A 96 -8.57 3.40 12.73
CA SER A 96 -7.94 4.47 13.51
C SER A 96 -7.64 5.71 12.67
N MET A 97 -7.15 5.51 11.43
CA MET A 97 -6.84 6.59 10.49
C MET A 97 -8.10 7.23 9.87
N ALA A 98 -9.16 6.45 9.68
CA ALA A 98 -10.40 6.93 9.06
C ALA A 98 -11.35 7.60 10.06
N SER A 99 -11.34 7.22 11.34
CA SER A 99 -12.30 7.67 12.35
C SER A 99 -11.69 8.44 13.52
N GLY A 100 -10.38 8.33 13.74
CA GLY A 100 -9.72 8.88 14.92
C GLY A 100 -9.97 8.07 16.19
N LYS A 101 -10.45 6.84 16.08
CA LYS A 101 -10.82 5.96 17.19
C LYS A 101 -10.13 4.61 17.08
N LYS A 102 -9.78 4.02 18.23
CA LYS A 102 -9.30 2.64 18.29
C LYS A 102 -10.46 1.66 18.23
N THR A 103 -10.17 0.44 17.75
CA THR A 103 -11.10 -0.70 17.77
C THR A 103 -10.33 -2.01 17.95
N LEU A 104 -11.04 -3.14 17.97
CA LEU A 104 -10.43 -4.47 18.03
C LEU A 104 -9.89 -4.89 16.68
N SER A 105 -8.88 -5.76 16.67
CA SER A 105 -8.40 -6.41 15.43
C SER A 105 -9.57 -7.05 14.67
N GLY A 106 -9.61 -6.89 13.35
CA GLY A 106 -10.64 -7.43 12.46
C GLY A 106 -11.93 -6.61 12.37
N VAL A 107 -12.06 -5.51 13.11
CA VAL A 107 -13.25 -4.67 13.14
C VAL A 107 -13.09 -3.43 12.27
N ILE A 108 -14.13 -3.06 11.53
CA ILE A 108 -14.16 -1.90 10.64
C ILE A 108 -15.16 -0.87 11.19
N ASN A 109 -14.65 0.26 11.68
CA ASN A 109 -15.42 1.45 12.07
C ASN A 109 -16.55 1.21 13.10
N TYR A 110 -16.28 0.33 14.06
CA TYR A 110 -17.10 0.13 15.26
C TYR A 110 -16.26 0.27 16.52
N ASP A 111 -16.91 0.60 17.63
CA ASP A 111 -16.33 0.56 18.97
C ASP A 111 -16.00 -0.89 19.40
N GLU A 112 -15.31 -1.05 20.52
CA GLU A 112 -14.92 -2.36 21.05
C GLU A 112 -16.11 -3.22 21.48
N THR A 113 -17.30 -2.62 21.64
CA THR A 113 -18.55 -3.33 21.95
C THR A 113 -19.29 -3.82 20.72
N LEU A 114 -18.85 -3.44 19.51
CA LEU A 114 -19.46 -3.73 18.21
C LEU A 114 -20.90 -3.18 18.08
N THR A 115 -21.23 -2.13 18.82
CA THR A 115 -22.59 -1.58 18.85
C THR A 115 -22.68 -0.17 18.29
N ASN A 116 -21.63 0.63 18.41
CA ASN A 116 -21.62 2.02 17.98
C ASN A 116 -20.71 2.21 16.79
N PRO A 117 -21.25 2.48 15.59
CA PRO A 117 -20.45 2.75 14.41
C PRO A 117 -19.80 4.13 14.51
N TYR A 118 -18.55 4.23 14.04
CA TYR A 118 -17.83 5.49 13.98
C TYR A 118 -18.17 6.26 12.70
N LYS A 119 -18.22 7.59 12.79
CA LYS A 119 -18.24 8.47 11.62
C LYS A 119 -16.82 8.62 11.10
N ILE A 120 -16.66 8.55 9.79
CA ILE A 120 -15.37 8.46 9.13
C ILE A 120 -15.05 9.71 8.31
N ILE A 121 -13.78 9.95 8.03
CA ILE A 121 -13.28 11.15 7.36
C ILE A 121 -13.92 11.38 5.98
N THR A 122 -14.25 10.33 5.26
CA THR A 122 -14.91 10.41 3.96
C THR A 122 -16.35 10.89 4.06
N GLU A 123 -17.07 10.56 5.16
CA GLU A 123 -18.40 11.11 5.44
C GLU A 123 -18.29 12.61 5.71
N TYR A 124 -17.32 13.05 6.52
CA TYR A 124 -17.06 14.49 6.75
C TYR A 124 -16.68 15.22 5.47
N ALA A 125 -15.81 14.63 4.64
CA ALA A 125 -15.45 15.22 3.36
C ALA A 125 -16.65 15.36 2.41
N LYS A 126 -17.53 14.35 2.39
CA LYS A 126 -18.77 14.38 1.61
C LYS A 126 -19.74 15.44 2.09
N GLU A 127 -19.93 15.58 3.40
CA GLU A 127 -20.76 16.64 4.01
C GLU A 127 -20.20 18.04 3.71
N ALA A 128 -18.87 18.18 3.59
CA ALA A 128 -18.22 19.42 3.17
C ALA A 128 -18.30 19.66 1.64
N GLY A 129 -19.05 18.83 0.91
CA GLY A 129 -19.28 18.98 -0.54
C GLY A 129 -18.16 18.45 -1.42
N LYS A 130 -17.15 17.75 -0.87
CA LYS A 130 -16.07 17.14 -1.64
C LYS A 130 -16.53 15.83 -2.28
N LYS A 131 -15.95 15.48 -3.44
CA LYS A 131 -16.06 14.10 -3.95
C LYS A 131 -15.10 13.19 -3.20
N VAL A 132 -15.39 11.89 -3.22
CA VAL A 132 -14.62 10.87 -2.50
C VAL A 132 -14.20 9.76 -3.43
N GLY A 133 -12.88 9.48 -3.47
CA GLY A 133 -12.28 8.35 -4.16
C GLY A 133 -11.64 7.36 -3.19
N VAL A 134 -11.80 6.07 -3.48
CA VAL A 134 -11.13 4.97 -2.77
C VAL A 134 -10.52 4.04 -3.80
N ILE A 135 -9.20 3.88 -3.72
CA ILE A 135 -8.39 3.11 -4.67
C ILE A 135 -7.55 2.11 -3.89
N THR A 136 -7.38 0.90 -4.44
CA THR A 136 -6.54 -0.12 -3.82
C THR A 136 -5.89 -1.04 -4.84
N SER A 137 -4.71 -1.58 -4.52
CA SER A 137 -4.10 -2.66 -5.30
C SER A 137 -4.63 -4.04 -4.95
N VAL A 138 -5.35 -4.20 -3.83
CA VAL A 138 -6.03 -5.45 -3.43
C VAL A 138 -7.50 -5.44 -3.85
N SER A 139 -8.34 -6.36 -3.35
CA SER A 139 -9.78 -6.32 -3.65
C SER A 139 -10.43 -5.06 -3.05
N VAL A 140 -11.37 -4.45 -3.78
CA VAL A 140 -12.00 -3.19 -3.35
C VAL A 140 -12.80 -3.33 -2.05
N ASP A 141 -13.15 -4.55 -1.65
CA ASP A 141 -13.83 -4.93 -0.41
C ASP A 141 -12.87 -5.40 0.69
N HIS A 142 -11.54 -5.22 0.53
CA HIS A 142 -10.55 -5.52 1.55
C HIS A 142 -10.64 -4.53 2.73
N ALA A 143 -10.01 -4.87 3.86
CA ALA A 143 -10.18 -4.16 5.13
C ALA A 143 -9.79 -2.67 5.09
N THR A 144 -8.64 -2.34 4.49
CA THR A 144 -8.12 -0.97 4.44
C THR A 144 -9.00 -0.04 3.59
N PRO A 145 -9.35 -0.36 2.33
CA PRO A 145 -10.28 0.48 1.59
C PRO A 145 -11.67 0.51 2.24
N ALA A 146 -12.13 -0.61 2.82
CA ALA A 146 -13.42 -0.69 3.50
C ALA A 146 -13.57 0.32 4.65
N ALA A 147 -12.50 0.61 5.41
CA ALA A 147 -12.53 1.58 6.48
C ALA A 147 -12.87 3.01 6.01
N TYR A 148 -12.77 3.30 4.71
CA TYR A 148 -13.10 4.60 4.14
C TYR A 148 -14.53 4.68 3.54
N TYR A 149 -15.36 3.61 3.72
CA TYR A 149 -16.74 3.65 3.25
C TYR A 149 -17.71 2.71 3.98
N ALA A 150 -17.22 1.72 4.71
CA ALA A 150 -18.07 0.71 5.36
C ALA A 150 -17.90 0.71 6.88
N LYS A 151 -18.88 0.12 7.54
CA LYS A 151 -18.93 -0.12 8.99
C LYS A 151 -19.39 -1.56 9.19
N GLN A 152 -18.45 -2.45 9.61
CA GLN A 152 -18.72 -3.89 9.79
C GLN A 152 -18.02 -4.43 11.05
N PRO A 153 -18.70 -5.27 11.83
CA PRO A 153 -18.09 -5.94 12.97
C PRO A 153 -16.96 -6.90 12.59
N SER A 154 -16.89 -7.31 11.31
CA SER A 154 -15.88 -8.22 10.82
C SER A 154 -15.40 -7.82 9.43
N ARG A 155 -14.07 -7.75 9.24
CA ARG A 155 -13.42 -7.56 7.93
C ARG A 155 -13.68 -8.70 6.94
N ASN A 156 -14.19 -9.83 7.41
CA ASN A 156 -14.49 -10.99 6.57
C ASN A 156 -15.88 -10.93 5.92
N ASP A 157 -16.70 -9.95 6.28
CA ASP A 157 -18.03 -9.74 5.71
C ASP A 157 -17.97 -9.03 4.35
N TYR A 158 -17.12 -9.54 3.46
CA TYR A 158 -16.74 -8.92 2.18
C TYR A 158 -17.93 -8.47 1.33
N TYR A 159 -18.99 -9.31 1.24
CA TYR A 159 -20.17 -8.95 0.46
C TYR A 159 -20.89 -7.73 1.06
N ASP A 160 -21.10 -7.72 2.35
CA ASP A 160 -21.81 -6.63 3.04
C ASP A 160 -20.96 -5.34 3.06
N ILE A 161 -19.64 -5.47 3.14
CA ILE A 161 -18.68 -4.37 2.95
C ILE A 161 -18.88 -3.74 1.57
N ALA A 162 -18.81 -4.54 0.50
CA ALA A 162 -18.99 -4.07 -0.86
C ALA A 162 -20.39 -3.47 -1.09
N LEU A 163 -21.43 -4.09 -0.51
CA LEU A 163 -22.81 -3.62 -0.61
C LEU A 163 -22.95 -2.20 -0.04
N GLN A 164 -22.27 -1.88 1.07
CA GLN A 164 -22.31 -0.53 1.66
C GLN A 164 -21.67 0.52 0.72
N ALA A 165 -20.57 0.21 0.03
CA ALA A 165 -20.02 1.11 -0.98
C ALA A 165 -21.00 1.35 -2.14
N LEU A 166 -21.57 0.26 -2.66
CA LEU A 166 -22.38 0.30 -3.88
C LEU A 166 -23.76 0.94 -3.69
N THR A 167 -24.35 0.77 -2.51
CA THR A 167 -25.69 1.32 -2.18
C THR A 167 -25.63 2.64 -1.40
N GLY A 168 -24.50 2.95 -0.74
CA GLY A 168 -24.24 4.20 -0.04
C GLY A 168 -24.04 5.38 -0.98
N THR A 169 -23.83 6.56 -0.42
CA THR A 169 -23.63 7.82 -1.17
C THR A 169 -22.28 8.47 -0.93
N THR A 170 -21.41 7.84 -0.14
CA THR A 170 -20.15 8.43 0.28
C THR A 170 -19.11 8.41 -0.83
N VAL A 171 -18.96 7.27 -1.56
CA VAL A 171 -17.92 7.08 -2.56
C VAL A 171 -18.43 7.46 -3.95
N ASP A 172 -17.65 8.26 -4.68
CA ASP A 172 -17.89 8.65 -6.07
C ASP A 172 -17.01 7.87 -7.06
N TYR A 173 -15.81 7.43 -6.61
CA TYR A 173 -14.89 6.62 -7.40
C TYR A 173 -14.35 5.48 -6.55
N LEU A 174 -14.63 4.23 -6.92
CA LEU A 174 -14.13 3.01 -6.30
C LEU A 174 -13.33 2.22 -7.33
N ALA A 175 -12.04 1.96 -7.07
CA ALA A 175 -11.19 1.41 -8.11
C ALA A 175 -10.06 0.51 -7.58
N GLY A 176 -9.55 -0.34 -8.49
CA GLY A 176 -8.44 -1.25 -8.22
C GLY A 176 -8.80 -2.70 -8.51
N GLY A 177 -8.65 -3.58 -7.52
CA GLY A 177 -9.01 -4.99 -7.67
C GLY A 177 -10.52 -5.23 -7.80
N GLY A 178 -10.90 -6.50 -7.90
CA GLY A 178 -12.30 -6.91 -7.98
C GLY A 178 -12.94 -7.11 -6.61
N PHE A 179 -14.07 -7.82 -6.58
CA PHE A 179 -14.77 -8.21 -5.36
C PHE A 179 -14.40 -9.63 -4.94
N LYS A 180 -14.05 -9.82 -3.67
CA LYS A 180 -13.67 -11.14 -3.13
C LYS A 180 -14.86 -12.10 -3.07
N LYS A 181 -16.06 -11.58 -2.83
CA LYS A 181 -17.30 -12.35 -2.71
C LYS A 181 -18.41 -11.78 -3.62
N MET A 182 -18.23 -11.86 -4.94
CA MET A 182 -19.14 -11.30 -5.94
C MET A 182 -20.63 -11.61 -5.73
N ASN A 183 -20.95 -12.83 -5.28
CA ASN A 183 -22.32 -13.32 -5.07
C ASN A 183 -22.56 -13.79 -3.62
N GLY A 184 -21.90 -13.18 -2.65
CA GLY A 184 -21.97 -13.53 -1.24
C GLY A 184 -21.12 -14.76 -0.85
N ALA A 185 -21.18 -15.13 0.42
CA ALA A 185 -20.35 -16.19 0.97
C ALA A 185 -20.71 -17.57 0.40
N ASP A 186 -21.99 -17.81 0.18
CA ASP A 186 -22.57 -19.05 -0.37
C ASP A 186 -22.79 -19.01 -1.90
N GLY A 187 -22.49 -17.88 -2.55
CA GLY A 187 -22.69 -17.68 -3.97
C GLY A 187 -24.15 -17.50 -4.41
N GLN A 188 -25.09 -17.34 -3.47
CA GLN A 188 -26.53 -17.24 -3.73
C GLN A 188 -27.07 -15.81 -3.72
N GLN A 189 -26.28 -14.85 -3.28
CA GLN A 189 -26.68 -13.46 -3.24
C GLN A 189 -26.58 -12.80 -4.62
N LYS A 190 -27.23 -11.66 -4.79
CA LYS A 190 -27.21 -10.90 -6.03
C LYS A 190 -25.79 -10.52 -6.41
N SER A 191 -25.45 -10.55 -7.68
CA SER A 191 -24.15 -10.08 -8.15
C SER A 191 -23.91 -8.63 -7.77
N LEU A 192 -22.75 -8.33 -7.17
CA LEU A 192 -22.36 -6.96 -6.81
C LEU A 192 -22.28 -6.03 -8.03
N LEU A 193 -21.95 -6.56 -9.22
CA LEU A 193 -22.01 -5.77 -10.46
C LEU A 193 -23.44 -5.39 -10.85
N ASP A 194 -24.42 -6.27 -10.60
CA ASP A 194 -25.83 -5.93 -10.86
C ASP A 194 -26.33 -4.91 -9.80
N VAL A 195 -25.91 -5.05 -8.54
CA VAL A 195 -26.19 -4.04 -7.51
C VAL A 195 -25.60 -2.68 -7.91
N ALA A 196 -24.35 -2.64 -8.39
CA ALA A 196 -23.72 -1.41 -8.84
C ALA A 196 -24.50 -0.75 -9.98
N LYS A 197 -24.87 -1.52 -11.01
CA LYS A 197 -25.68 -1.01 -12.15
C LYS A 197 -27.01 -0.42 -11.71
N GLU A 198 -27.74 -1.13 -10.84
CA GLU A 198 -29.02 -0.66 -10.31
C GLU A 198 -28.92 0.61 -9.47
N ASN A 199 -27.76 0.82 -8.86
CA ASN A 199 -27.47 2.02 -8.09
C ASN A 199 -26.77 3.12 -8.92
N GLY A 200 -26.77 3.00 -10.26
CA GLY A 200 -26.31 4.04 -11.17
C GLY A 200 -24.79 4.19 -11.29
N TRP A 201 -24.02 3.14 -10.98
CA TRP A 201 -22.58 3.15 -11.18
C TRP A 201 -22.23 2.96 -12.67
N VAL A 202 -21.33 3.80 -13.16
CA VAL A 202 -20.64 3.58 -14.45
C VAL A 202 -19.54 2.55 -14.20
N ILE A 203 -19.49 1.51 -15.04
CA ILE A 203 -18.57 0.39 -14.88
C ILE A 203 -17.78 0.24 -16.19
N PRO A 204 -16.58 0.85 -16.32
CA PRO A 204 -15.70 0.60 -17.44
C PRO A 204 -15.23 -0.86 -17.41
N THR A 205 -15.08 -1.48 -18.57
CA THR A 205 -14.82 -2.92 -18.73
C THR A 205 -13.49 -3.23 -19.41
N THR A 206 -12.81 -2.20 -19.94
CA THR A 206 -11.52 -2.31 -20.61
C THR A 206 -10.51 -1.33 -20.03
N ASN A 207 -9.22 -1.61 -20.22
CA ASN A 207 -8.14 -0.72 -19.78
C ASN A 207 -8.26 0.67 -20.43
N ASP A 208 -8.58 0.74 -21.72
CA ASP A 208 -8.76 2.00 -22.45
C ASP A 208 -9.93 2.81 -21.90
N GLU A 209 -11.05 2.17 -21.58
CA GLU A 209 -12.19 2.84 -20.95
C GLU A 209 -11.79 3.42 -19.58
N ILE A 210 -11.02 2.69 -18.77
CA ILE A 210 -10.53 3.18 -17.46
C ILE A 210 -9.59 4.38 -17.65
N ARG A 211 -8.61 4.29 -18.54
CA ARG A 211 -7.66 5.39 -18.80
C ARG A 211 -8.30 6.63 -19.41
N SER A 212 -9.40 6.47 -20.14
CA SER A 212 -10.12 7.57 -20.80
C SER A 212 -11.23 8.21 -19.96
N LEU A 213 -11.38 7.83 -18.70
CA LEU A 213 -12.34 8.43 -17.78
C LEU A 213 -12.11 9.94 -17.65
N ILE A 214 -13.19 10.69 -17.62
CA ILE A 214 -13.21 12.16 -17.50
C ILE A 214 -14.12 12.58 -16.34
N ALA A 215 -14.08 13.87 -15.98
CA ALA A 215 -14.91 14.43 -14.94
C ALA A 215 -16.41 14.16 -15.19
N THR A 216 -17.07 13.58 -14.19
CA THR A 216 -18.48 13.22 -14.23
C THR A 216 -19.11 13.37 -12.85
N ASN A 217 -20.42 13.55 -12.80
CA ASN A 217 -21.18 13.50 -11.55
C ASN A 217 -21.71 12.08 -11.24
N ASP A 218 -21.52 11.14 -12.17
CA ASP A 218 -21.88 9.75 -11.96
C ASP A 218 -20.82 9.08 -11.07
N ARG A 219 -21.23 8.06 -10.32
CA ARG A 219 -20.31 7.21 -9.57
C ARG A 219 -19.63 6.21 -10.50
N VAL A 220 -18.35 6.00 -10.33
CA VAL A 220 -17.54 5.12 -11.19
C VAL A 220 -16.94 3.97 -10.38
N LEU A 221 -17.22 2.74 -10.81
CA LEU A 221 -16.61 1.51 -10.29
C LEU A 221 -15.59 0.99 -11.33
N ALA A 222 -14.33 1.30 -11.15
CA ALA A 222 -13.24 0.96 -12.08
C ALA A 222 -12.42 -0.22 -11.55
N THR A 223 -12.97 -1.44 -11.63
CA THR A 223 -12.22 -2.66 -11.27
C THR A 223 -11.36 -3.13 -12.43
N ASN A 224 -10.13 -3.60 -12.10
CA ASN A 224 -9.20 -4.10 -13.12
C ASN A 224 -9.80 -5.28 -13.89
N PRO A 225 -9.83 -5.23 -15.23
CA PRO A 225 -10.36 -6.34 -16.06
C PRO A 225 -9.60 -7.66 -15.89
N VAL A 226 -8.30 -7.60 -15.55
CA VAL A 226 -7.45 -8.77 -15.34
C VAL A 226 -6.93 -8.77 -13.91
N LEU A 227 -7.26 -9.78 -13.15
CA LEU A 227 -6.93 -9.91 -11.72
C LEU A 227 -5.93 -11.05 -11.50
N GLN A 228 -5.13 -10.92 -10.46
CA GLN A 228 -4.26 -11.95 -9.96
C GLN A 228 -4.89 -12.65 -8.72
N ASP A 229 -4.10 -13.05 -7.77
CA ASP A 229 -4.55 -13.73 -6.55
C ASP A 229 -5.56 -12.91 -5.74
N SER A 230 -6.45 -13.58 -5.05
CA SER A 230 -7.44 -12.98 -4.13
C SER A 230 -8.23 -11.79 -4.70
N LYS A 231 -8.37 -11.71 -6.02
CA LYS A 231 -9.03 -10.60 -6.74
C LYS A 231 -8.29 -9.26 -6.68
N ALA A 232 -7.00 -9.26 -6.39
CA ALA A 232 -6.12 -8.11 -6.46
C ALA A 232 -5.67 -7.79 -7.89
N ILE A 233 -5.11 -6.60 -8.14
CA ILE A 233 -4.35 -6.34 -9.36
C ILE A 233 -3.02 -7.12 -9.32
N HIS A 234 -2.28 -7.16 -10.40
CA HIS A 234 -0.97 -7.83 -10.42
C HIS A 234 0.01 -7.19 -9.42
N TYR A 235 0.89 -8.01 -8.81
CA TYR A 235 2.11 -7.48 -8.20
C TYR A 235 2.90 -6.70 -9.23
N GLU A 236 3.53 -5.62 -8.83
CA GLU A 236 4.24 -4.76 -9.77
C GLU A 236 5.37 -5.49 -10.52
N ILE A 237 6.08 -6.39 -9.83
CA ILE A 237 7.11 -7.23 -10.46
C ILE A 237 6.53 -8.09 -11.60
N ASP A 238 5.34 -8.66 -11.42
CA ASP A 238 4.67 -9.48 -12.45
C ASP A 238 4.07 -8.60 -13.56
N ARG A 239 3.50 -7.42 -13.18
CA ARG A 239 2.95 -6.44 -14.13
C ARG A 239 4.01 -5.99 -15.13
N ILE A 240 5.22 -5.66 -14.66
CA ILE A 240 6.34 -5.23 -15.51
C ILE A 240 6.75 -6.35 -16.47
N GLN A 241 6.76 -7.61 -16.02
CA GLN A 241 7.08 -8.75 -16.91
C GLN A 241 6.02 -8.90 -18.01
N LYS A 242 4.73 -8.78 -17.67
CA LYS A 242 3.62 -8.83 -18.64
C LYS A 242 3.70 -7.68 -19.64
N GLU A 243 3.93 -6.47 -19.18
CA GLU A 243 4.10 -5.30 -20.04
C GLU A 243 5.31 -5.47 -20.98
N SER A 244 6.43 -6.02 -20.48
CA SER A 244 7.61 -6.34 -21.29
C SER A 244 7.34 -7.42 -22.34
N ALA A 245 6.36 -8.30 -22.10
CA ALA A 245 5.87 -9.28 -23.05
C ALA A 245 4.84 -8.70 -24.04
N GLY A 246 4.49 -7.41 -23.92
CA GLY A 246 3.55 -6.71 -24.80
C GLY A 246 2.08 -6.80 -24.36
N GLU A 247 1.82 -7.23 -23.13
CA GLU A 247 0.47 -7.20 -22.55
C GLU A 247 0.15 -5.78 -22.05
N ASP A 248 -1.08 -5.34 -22.23
CA ASP A 248 -1.58 -4.08 -21.65
C ASP A 248 -2.14 -4.35 -20.24
N VAL A 249 -1.43 -3.91 -19.21
CA VAL A 249 -1.79 -4.15 -17.80
C VAL A 249 -1.79 -2.84 -17.03
N LEU A 250 -2.91 -2.53 -16.36
CA LEU A 250 -3.05 -1.32 -15.55
C LEU A 250 -2.16 -1.35 -14.31
N SER A 251 -1.53 -0.21 -14.03
CA SER A 251 -0.77 0.06 -12.81
C SER A 251 -1.65 0.74 -11.74
N LEU A 252 -1.18 0.79 -10.49
CA LEU A 252 -1.84 1.58 -9.43
C LEU A 252 -1.90 3.07 -9.80
N ALA A 253 -0.86 3.59 -10.45
CA ALA A 253 -0.80 4.98 -10.95
C ALA A 253 -1.89 5.28 -12.00
N ASP A 254 -2.27 4.32 -12.84
CA ASP A 254 -3.37 4.49 -13.80
C ASP A 254 -4.71 4.71 -13.11
N PHE A 255 -4.98 3.98 -12.01
CA PHE A 255 -6.20 4.17 -11.22
C PHE A 255 -6.20 5.51 -10.48
N VAL A 256 -5.06 5.99 -10.00
CA VAL A 256 -4.96 7.33 -9.40
C VAL A 256 -5.21 8.40 -10.44
N ARG A 257 -4.61 8.29 -11.63
CA ARG A 257 -4.81 9.26 -12.72
C ARG A 257 -6.26 9.31 -13.18
N SER A 258 -6.90 8.18 -13.41
CA SER A 258 -8.31 8.14 -13.79
C SER A 258 -9.23 8.60 -12.65
N GLY A 259 -8.87 8.32 -11.39
CA GLY A 259 -9.58 8.83 -10.22
C GLY A 259 -9.53 10.36 -10.11
N ILE A 260 -8.37 10.98 -10.33
CA ILE A 260 -8.24 12.43 -10.40
C ILE A 260 -9.15 12.99 -11.49
N ASN A 261 -9.12 12.42 -12.71
CA ASN A 261 -9.95 12.87 -13.81
C ASN A 261 -11.46 12.82 -13.48
N VAL A 262 -11.93 11.75 -12.80
CA VAL A 262 -13.34 11.60 -12.43
C VAL A 262 -13.76 12.55 -11.30
N LEU A 263 -12.87 12.76 -10.33
CA LEU A 263 -13.20 13.48 -9.09
C LEU A 263 -12.96 14.97 -9.16
N ASP A 264 -12.15 15.47 -10.11
CA ASP A 264 -11.83 16.89 -10.19
C ASP A 264 -13.10 17.74 -10.41
N ASN A 265 -13.27 18.74 -9.54
CA ASN A 265 -14.42 19.62 -9.50
C ASN A 265 -14.13 20.88 -8.68
N ASP A 266 -15.06 21.85 -8.71
CA ASP A 266 -14.89 23.14 -8.03
C ASP A 266 -14.76 23.03 -6.49
N ASN A 267 -15.37 22.03 -5.86
CA ASN A 267 -15.31 21.81 -4.40
C ASN A 267 -14.11 20.92 -3.99
N GLY A 268 -13.41 20.33 -4.95
CA GLY A 268 -12.32 19.41 -4.73
C GLY A 268 -12.75 18.01 -4.26
N PHE A 269 -11.78 17.23 -3.81
CA PHE A 269 -12.01 15.84 -3.42
C PHE A 269 -11.12 15.40 -2.24
N PHE A 270 -11.53 14.29 -1.62
CA PHE A 270 -10.70 13.44 -0.76
C PHE A 270 -10.48 12.12 -1.49
N MET A 271 -9.23 11.71 -1.67
CA MET A 271 -8.85 10.45 -2.30
C MET A 271 -7.96 9.64 -1.36
N MET A 272 -8.38 8.43 -1.00
CA MET A 272 -7.52 7.41 -0.40
C MET A 272 -7.04 6.46 -1.48
N CYS A 273 -5.74 6.14 -1.46
CA CYS A 273 -5.13 5.14 -2.33
C CYS A 273 -4.26 4.20 -1.51
N GLU A 274 -4.50 2.90 -1.64
CA GLU A 274 -3.77 1.86 -0.94
C GLU A 274 -2.85 1.08 -1.86
N GLY A 275 -1.58 0.91 -1.43
CA GLY A 275 -0.64 -0.09 -1.92
C GLY A 275 -0.72 -1.36 -1.07
N GLY A 276 -1.82 -2.11 -1.18
CA GLY A 276 -2.13 -3.22 -0.27
C GLY A 276 -1.27 -4.46 -0.49
N LYS A 277 -0.62 -4.60 -1.65
CA LYS A 277 0.21 -5.77 -1.96
C LYS A 277 1.63 -5.70 -1.37
N ILE A 278 2.04 -4.57 -0.82
CA ILE A 278 3.30 -4.45 -0.06
C ILE A 278 3.23 -5.36 1.18
N ASP A 279 2.08 -5.36 1.87
CA ASP A 279 1.78 -6.21 3.02
C ASP A 279 1.83 -7.70 2.66
N TRP A 280 1.15 -8.09 1.59
CA TRP A 280 1.10 -9.51 1.19
C TRP A 280 2.48 -10.04 0.82
N ALA A 281 3.32 -9.23 0.17
CA ALA A 281 4.72 -9.58 -0.09
C ALA A 281 5.54 -9.64 1.22
N GLY A 282 5.27 -8.76 2.17
CA GLY A 282 5.86 -8.79 3.52
C GLY A 282 5.50 -10.06 4.28
N HIS A 283 4.24 -10.48 4.26
CA HIS A 283 3.76 -11.74 4.83
C HIS A 283 4.47 -12.96 4.22
N ALA A 284 4.71 -12.95 2.92
CA ALA A 284 5.44 -14.00 2.22
C ALA A 284 6.96 -13.84 2.32
N ASN A 285 7.46 -12.87 3.08
CA ASN A 285 8.88 -12.55 3.16
C ASN A 285 9.56 -12.40 1.79
N ASP A 286 8.86 -11.88 0.79
CA ASP A 286 9.37 -11.65 -0.56
C ASP A 286 9.82 -10.19 -0.69
N ALA A 287 11.12 -9.94 -0.42
CA ALA A 287 11.66 -8.59 -0.39
C ALA A 287 11.62 -7.89 -1.76
N ALA A 288 11.93 -8.61 -2.84
CA ALA A 288 11.90 -8.01 -4.17
C ALA A 288 10.47 -7.58 -4.55
N THR A 289 9.48 -8.44 -4.34
CA THR A 289 8.08 -8.12 -4.61
C THR A 289 7.60 -6.95 -3.75
N SER A 290 7.93 -6.92 -2.44
CA SER A 290 7.59 -5.80 -1.55
C SER A 290 8.23 -4.48 -2.01
N ILE A 291 9.48 -4.50 -2.48
CA ILE A 291 10.17 -3.35 -3.05
C ILE A 291 9.47 -2.85 -4.32
N TYR A 292 9.11 -3.73 -5.25
CA TYR A 292 8.44 -3.34 -6.50
C TYR A 292 7.04 -2.76 -6.22
N ASP A 293 6.28 -3.30 -5.29
CA ASP A 293 4.96 -2.73 -4.91
C ASP A 293 5.10 -1.41 -4.13
N THR A 294 6.21 -1.19 -3.41
CA THR A 294 6.55 0.12 -2.82
C THR A 294 6.89 1.15 -3.92
N ILE A 295 7.57 0.73 -5.01
CA ILE A 295 7.80 1.58 -6.19
C ILE A 295 6.47 1.93 -6.86
N ALA A 296 5.56 0.96 -7.04
CA ALA A 296 4.23 1.21 -7.61
C ALA A 296 3.43 2.25 -6.80
N LEU A 297 3.52 2.22 -5.46
CA LEU A 297 2.92 3.25 -4.61
C LEU A 297 3.61 4.60 -4.81
N SER A 298 4.94 4.63 -4.89
CA SER A 298 5.70 5.86 -5.18
C SER A 298 5.31 6.48 -6.53
N ASP A 299 5.09 5.67 -7.56
CA ASP A 299 4.62 6.13 -8.88
C ASP A 299 3.20 6.69 -8.81
N ALA A 300 2.32 6.07 -8.01
CA ALA A 300 0.99 6.58 -7.75
C ALA A 300 1.01 7.94 -7.01
N VAL A 301 1.92 8.11 -6.03
CA VAL A 301 2.15 9.40 -5.36
C VAL A 301 2.70 10.45 -6.33
N GLN A 302 3.56 10.07 -7.29
CA GLN A 302 4.07 10.97 -8.30
C GLN A 302 2.94 11.58 -9.14
N VAL A 303 1.90 10.81 -9.48
CA VAL A 303 0.70 11.34 -10.18
C VAL A 303 0.02 12.44 -9.35
N ALA A 304 -0.08 12.29 -8.04
CA ALA A 304 -0.65 13.31 -7.16
C ALA A 304 0.26 14.56 -7.05
N LEU A 305 1.59 14.37 -7.07
CA LEU A 305 2.55 15.49 -7.10
C LEU A 305 2.46 16.28 -8.41
N ASP A 306 2.32 15.61 -9.55
CA ASP A 306 2.14 16.25 -10.84
C ASP A 306 0.84 17.08 -10.87
N PHE A 307 -0.24 16.54 -10.30
CA PHE A 307 -1.49 17.28 -10.12
C PHE A 307 -1.30 18.49 -9.18
N ALA A 308 -0.62 18.31 -8.04
CA ALA A 308 -0.36 19.39 -7.09
C ALA A 308 0.51 20.50 -7.70
N ALA A 309 1.45 20.16 -8.58
CA ALA A 309 2.24 21.15 -9.31
C ALA A 309 1.39 22.03 -10.27
N ALA A 310 0.31 21.47 -10.82
CA ALA A 310 -0.67 22.19 -11.61
C ALA A 310 -1.70 22.98 -10.76
N HIS A 311 -1.82 22.68 -9.46
CA HIS A 311 -2.75 23.30 -8.50
C HIS A 311 -2.00 23.85 -7.27
N PRO A 312 -1.11 24.85 -7.44
CA PRO A 312 -0.24 25.34 -6.39
C PRO A 312 -1.04 25.95 -5.22
N GLY A 313 -0.76 25.44 -3.99
CA GLY A 313 -1.43 25.92 -2.78
C GLY A 313 -2.84 25.37 -2.56
N GLU A 314 -3.27 24.34 -3.31
CA GLU A 314 -4.60 23.74 -3.20
C GLU A 314 -4.59 22.28 -2.70
N CYS A 315 -3.43 21.62 -2.65
CA CYS A 315 -3.32 20.19 -2.35
C CYS A 315 -2.69 19.94 -0.99
N LEU A 316 -3.16 18.86 -0.34
CA LEU A 316 -2.49 18.15 0.76
C LEU A 316 -2.25 16.71 0.32
N ILE A 317 -1.00 16.24 0.41
CA ILE A 317 -0.63 14.86 0.11
C ILE A 317 -0.02 14.26 1.38
N ILE A 318 -0.59 13.15 1.86
CA ILE A 318 -0.15 12.38 3.01
C ILE A 318 0.24 11.00 2.50
N VAL A 319 1.44 10.52 2.87
CA VAL A 319 1.89 9.16 2.58
C VAL A 319 2.27 8.50 3.90
N THR A 320 1.67 7.37 4.20
CA THR A 320 1.92 6.62 5.43
C THR A 320 1.74 5.13 5.21
N ALA A 321 1.83 4.36 6.27
CA ALA A 321 1.42 2.96 6.33
C ALA A 321 0.42 2.76 7.46
N ASP A 322 -0.15 1.60 7.52
CA ASP A 322 -1.04 1.20 8.62
C ASP A 322 -0.28 0.42 9.71
N HIS A 323 0.69 -0.42 9.34
CA HIS A 323 1.65 -1.15 10.19
C HIS A 323 2.89 -1.52 9.37
N GLU A 324 3.82 -2.24 9.97
CA GLU A 324 4.90 -2.95 9.29
C GLU A 324 4.57 -4.44 9.24
N THR A 325 5.00 -5.13 8.18
CA THR A 325 4.77 -6.55 7.97
C THR A 325 6.07 -7.31 7.70
N GLY A 326 6.20 -8.46 8.37
CA GLY A 326 7.28 -9.40 8.19
C GLY A 326 8.48 -9.17 9.10
N GLY A 327 8.61 -8.02 9.71
CA GLY A 327 9.79 -7.65 10.51
C GLY A 327 11.05 -7.63 9.64
N MET A 328 10.98 -6.96 8.48
CA MET A 328 12.12 -6.81 7.58
C MET A 328 13.29 -6.12 8.28
N THR A 329 14.49 -6.63 8.09
CA THR A 329 15.73 -5.99 8.51
C THR A 329 16.69 -5.86 7.35
N ILE A 330 17.44 -4.74 7.32
CA ILE A 330 18.58 -4.53 6.42
C ILE A 330 19.83 -4.93 7.20
N GLY A 331 20.46 -6.01 6.77
CA GLY A 331 21.56 -6.68 7.43
C GLY A 331 21.24 -8.16 7.69
N PHE A 332 22.20 -9.04 7.38
CA PHE A 332 22.06 -10.48 7.59
C PHE A 332 23.36 -11.08 8.14
N ALA A 333 23.24 -12.15 8.93
CA ALA A 333 24.35 -12.74 9.67
C ALA A 333 25.54 -13.15 8.79
N THR A 334 25.30 -13.68 7.58
CA THR A 334 26.37 -14.15 6.70
C THR A 334 26.99 -13.07 5.83
N THR A 335 26.29 -11.94 5.64
CA THR A 335 26.80 -10.78 4.90
C THR A 335 27.49 -9.77 5.82
N ALA A 336 27.36 -9.91 7.14
CA ALA A 336 27.91 -9.00 8.15
C ALA A 336 27.50 -7.53 7.90
N TYR A 337 28.42 -6.68 7.44
CA TYR A 337 28.16 -5.27 7.13
C TYR A 337 27.87 -5.02 5.65
N ASP A 338 28.01 -6.04 4.80
CA ASP A 338 27.80 -5.91 3.36
C ASP A 338 26.34 -6.13 3.00
N THR A 339 25.88 -5.43 1.96
CA THR A 339 24.55 -5.59 1.35
C THR A 339 24.71 -5.58 -0.18
N HIS A 340 23.88 -6.37 -0.85
CA HIS A 340 23.94 -6.58 -2.30
C HIS A 340 22.54 -6.45 -2.91
N PHE A 341 21.90 -5.28 -2.71
CA PHE A 341 20.52 -5.01 -3.17
C PHE A 341 20.34 -5.26 -4.67
N GLN A 342 21.39 -5.02 -5.48
CA GLN A 342 21.37 -5.29 -6.93
C GLN A 342 21.10 -6.77 -7.28
N TYR A 343 21.27 -7.71 -6.35
CA TYR A 343 20.93 -9.12 -6.59
C TYR A 343 19.44 -9.32 -6.80
N LEU A 344 18.60 -8.52 -6.12
CA LEU A 344 17.13 -8.61 -6.20
C LEU A 344 16.60 -8.33 -7.62
N GLN A 345 17.33 -7.62 -8.48
CA GLN A 345 16.96 -7.41 -9.90
C GLN A 345 16.87 -8.71 -10.71
N ASN A 346 17.47 -9.81 -10.22
CA ASN A 346 17.40 -11.11 -10.88
C ASN A 346 16.09 -11.83 -10.64
N GLN A 347 15.33 -11.45 -9.61
CA GLN A 347 13.99 -11.96 -9.39
C GLN A 347 13.02 -11.34 -10.40
N LYS A 348 12.29 -12.19 -11.14
CA LYS A 348 11.39 -11.81 -12.24
C LYS A 348 9.93 -12.15 -11.97
N THR A 349 9.61 -12.63 -10.80
CA THR A 349 8.28 -13.15 -10.45
C THR A 349 7.98 -12.92 -8.98
N SER A 350 6.72 -12.69 -8.63
CA SER A 350 6.27 -12.73 -7.24
C SER A 350 6.24 -14.17 -6.71
N PHE A 351 6.24 -14.30 -5.37
CA PHE A 351 6.04 -15.60 -4.72
C PHE A 351 4.75 -16.29 -5.20
N THR A 352 3.67 -15.55 -5.42
CA THR A 352 2.37 -16.07 -5.89
C THR A 352 2.48 -16.64 -7.31
N ALA A 353 3.07 -15.91 -8.24
CA ALA A 353 3.26 -16.41 -9.62
C ALA A 353 4.26 -17.58 -9.65
N PHE A 354 5.23 -17.60 -8.75
CA PHE A 354 6.13 -18.75 -8.61
C PHE A 354 5.43 -19.98 -8.01
N ASP A 355 4.47 -19.80 -7.11
CA ASP A 355 3.62 -20.90 -6.61
C ASP A 355 2.81 -21.56 -7.73
N ASP A 356 2.35 -20.80 -8.73
CA ASP A 356 1.71 -21.34 -9.93
C ASP A 356 2.69 -22.21 -10.73
N VAL A 357 3.95 -21.76 -10.92
CA VAL A 357 5.01 -22.54 -11.57
C VAL A 357 5.29 -23.84 -10.79
N ILE A 358 5.37 -23.79 -9.46
CA ILE A 358 5.58 -24.98 -8.62
C ILE A 358 4.40 -25.94 -8.76
N SER A 359 3.18 -25.43 -8.81
CA SER A 359 1.98 -26.25 -9.00
C SER A 359 1.99 -26.96 -10.35
N GLU A 360 2.37 -26.27 -11.42
CA GLU A 360 2.53 -26.87 -12.76
C GLU A 360 3.63 -27.96 -12.77
N LEU A 361 4.78 -27.69 -12.14
CA LEU A 361 5.86 -28.66 -11.99
C LEU A 361 5.39 -29.93 -11.26
N LYS A 362 4.59 -29.76 -10.19
CA LYS A 362 4.01 -30.85 -9.43
C LYS A 362 3.06 -31.69 -10.27
N GLU A 363 2.15 -31.06 -11.01
CA GLU A 363 1.19 -31.74 -11.89
C GLU A 363 1.89 -32.55 -12.98
N ASN A 364 3.01 -32.04 -13.49
CA ASN A 364 3.81 -32.69 -14.53
C ASN A 364 4.78 -33.76 -13.98
N GLY A 365 4.82 -34.00 -12.65
CA GLY A 365 5.73 -34.95 -12.03
C GLY A 365 7.21 -34.58 -12.17
N ALA A 366 7.52 -33.29 -12.18
CA ALA A 366 8.86 -32.75 -12.38
C ALA A 366 9.82 -33.16 -11.24
N THR A 367 11.10 -33.19 -11.56
CA THR A 367 12.18 -33.48 -10.62
C THR A 367 12.62 -32.22 -9.86
N PHE A 368 13.42 -32.39 -8.82
CA PHE A 368 14.07 -31.26 -8.14
C PHE A 368 14.99 -30.48 -9.10
N GLU A 369 15.66 -31.17 -9.99
CA GLU A 369 16.54 -30.58 -10.99
C GLU A 369 15.77 -29.68 -11.98
N ASP A 370 14.54 -30.07 -12.36
CA ASP A 370 13.64 -29.24 -13.16
C ASP A 370 13.21 -27.97 -12.39
N ALA A 371 12.92 -28.10 -11.10
CA ALA A 371 12.61 -26.99 -10.23
C ALA A 371 13.79 -26.03 -10.08
N MET A 372 15.00 -26.55 -9.91
CA MET A 372 16.22 -25.74 -9.83
C MET A 372 16.51 -24.98 -11.12
N ALA A 373 16.17 -25.55 -12.30
CA ALA A 373 16.25 -24.82 -13.56
C ALA A 373 15.31 -23.60 -13.59
N LYS A 374 14.10 -23.72 -13.01
CA LYS A 374 13.17 -22.58 -12.86
C LYS A 374 13.66 -21.55 -11.84
N VAL A 375 14.29 -21.99 -10.76
CA VAL A 375 14.93 -21.09 -9.78
C VAL A 375 16.07 -20.29 -10.45
N GLU A 376 16.91 -20.92 -11.27
CA GLU A 376 17.96 -20.22 -12.03
C GLU A 376 17.35 -19.23 -13.04
N GLU A 377 16.31 -19.62 -13.77
CA GLU A 377 15.61 -18.79 -14.77
C GLU A 377 14.95 -17.55 -14.14
N LEU A 378 14.24 -17.73 -13.02
CA LEU A 378 13.35 -16.72 -12.45
C LEU A 378 13.98 -15.90 -11.32
N TYR A 379 15.05 -16.42 -10.66
CA TYR A 379 15.72 -15.74 -9.56
C TYR A 379 17.23 -15.55 -9.79
N GLY A 380 17.80 -16.19 -10.79
CA GLY A 380 19.25 -16.16 -11.04
C GLY A 380 20.09 -16.96 -10.05
N LEU A 381 19.45 -17.63 -9.07
CA LEU A 381 20.13 -18.48 -8.10
C LEU A 381 20.67 -19.73 -8.81
N THR A 382 21.96 -19.99 -8.73
CA THR A 382 22.62 -21.06 -9.51
C THR A 382 23.51 -21.94 -8.65
N THR A 383 23.75 -23.17 -9.10
CA THR A 383 24.74 -24.08 -8.49
C THR A 383 26.13 -23.94 -9.09
N LYS A 384 26.32 -23.04 -10.07
CA LYS A 384 27.62 -22.77 -10.69
C LYS A 384 28.51 -22.03 -9.70
N GLU A 385 29.68 -22.59 -9.40
CA GLU A 385 30.66 -21.98 -8.50
C GLU A 385 31.23 -20.67 -9.10
N GLY A 386 31.47 -19.68 -8.23
CA GLY A 386 32.08 -18.40 -8.58
C GLY A 386 31.13 -17.36 -9.14
N GLU A 387 29.87 -17.68 -9.36
CA GLU A 387 28.83 -16.72 -9.72
C GLU A 387 28.35 -15.95 -8.47
N ALA A 388 27.89 -14.71 -8.65
CA ALA A 388 27.43 -13.84 -7.56
C ALA A 388 26.28 -14.44 -6.74
N LEU A 389 25.37 -15.16 -7.41
CA LEU A 389 24.22 -15.83 -6.82
C LEU A 389 24.40 -17.36 -6.69
N SER A 390 25.67 -17.81 -6.55
CA SER A 390 25.97 -19.22 -6.30
C SER A 390 25.35 -19.70 -4.99
N LEU A 391 24.65 -20.83 -5.05
CA LEU A 391 24.11 -21.53 -3.90
C LEU A 391 25.19 -22.29 -3.15
N THR A 392 25.18 -22.21 -1.83
CA THR A 392 26.01 -23.09 -0.99
C THR A 392 25.42 -24.50 -0.95
N ALA A 393 26.20 -25.49 -0.50
CA ALA A 393 25.69 -26.84 -0.29
C ALA A 393 24.50 -26.86 0.69
N THR A 394 24.54 -26.02 1.72
CA THR A 394 23.45 -25.86 2.68
C THR A 394 22.19 -25.27 2.02
N ASP A 395 22.34 -24.27 1.14
CA ASP A 395 21.20 -23.70 0.40
C ASP A 395 20.50 -24.77 -0.45
N VAL A 396 21.31 -25.58 -1.19
CA VAL A 396 20.77 -26.68 -2.02
C VAL A 396 20.07 -27.75 -1.18
N GLU A 397 20.61 -28.09 -0.01
CA GLU A 397 19.99 -29.04 0.91
C GLU A 397 18.65 -28.51 1.45
N ASN A 398 18.61 -27.24 1.85
CA ASN A 398 17.39 -26.59 2.32
C ASN A 398 16.31 -26.52 1.20
N LEU A 399 16.71 -26.16 -0.03
CA LEU A 399 15.81 -26.17 -1.18
C LEU A 399 15.26 -27.56 -1.49
N ARG A 400 16.12 -28.61 -1.42
CA ARG A 400 15.67 -29.99 -1.63
C ARG A 400 14.69 -30.45 -0.57
N LYS A 401 14.94 -30.11 0.71
CA LYS A 401 13.99 -30.37 1.82
C LYS A 401 12.66 -29.66 1.56
N ALA A 402 12.70 -28.38 1.25
CA ALA A 402 11.51 -27.55 0.98
C ALA A 402 10.72 -28.08 -0.23
N TRP A 403 11.41 -28.48 -1.31
CA TRP A 403 10.81 -29.14 -2.47
C TRP A 403 10.08 -30.43 -2.11
N ASN A 404 10.73 -31.31 -1.35
CA ASN A 404 10.12 -32.57 -0.92
C ASN A 404 8.85 -32.35 -0.08
N VAL A 405 8.87 -31.32 0.78
CA VAL A 405 7.68 -30.94 1.57
C VAL A 405 6.58 -30.40 0.65
N ALA A 406 6.91 -29.52 -0.29
CA ALA A 406 5.94 -28.96 -1.25
C ALA A 406 5.32 -30.03 -2.16
N MET A 407 6.12 -31.03 -2.55
CA MET A 407 5.64 -32.17 -3.34
C MET A 407 4.87 -33.20 -2.50
N GLY A 408 4.89 -33.12 -1.17
CA GLY A 408 4.24 -34.08 -0.28
C GLY A 408 4.99 -35.42 -0.17
N THR A 409 6.27 -35.46 -0.53
CA THR A 409 7.13 -36.66 -0.43
C THR A 409 7.90 -36.72 0.90
N GLN A 410 7.87 -35.64 1.67
CA GLN A 410 8.44 -35.55 3.01
C GLN A 410 7.43 -34.86 3.94
N GLU A 411 7.17 -35.48 5.08
CA GLU A 411 6.39 -34.89 6.17
C GLU A 411 7.27 -33.92 6.98
N ILE A 412 6.64 -32.89 7.53
CA ILE A 412 7.25 -31.91 8.44
C ILE A 412 6.30 -31.66 9.60
N ASP A 413 6.83 -31.45 10.79
CA ASP A 413 6.03 -31.05 11.94
C ASP A 413 5.37 -29.70 11.71
N LYS A 414 4.12 -29.53 12.18
CA LYS A 414 3.33 -28.32 11.96
C LYS A 414 4.00 -27.07 12.55
N ALA A 415 4.63 -27.17 13.71
CA ALA A 415 5.29 -26.02 14.34
C ALA A 415 6.57 -25.67 13.57
N GLU A 416 7.33 -26.68 13.10
CA GLU A 416 8.49 -26.45 12.22
C GLU A 416 8.05 -25.84 10.88
N ALA A 417 6.98 -26.33 10.26
CA ALA A 417 6.44 -25.77 9.01
C ALA A 417 6.00 -24.31 9.19
N SER A 418 5.32 -23.99 10.29
CA SER A 418 4.93 -22.62 10.62
C SER A 418 6.14 -21.70 10.83
N LEU A 419 7.20 -22.21 11.49
CA LEU A 419 8.43 -21.45 11.71
C LEU A 419 9.19 -21.18 10.42
N LEU A 420 9.31 -22.18 9.54
CA LEU A 420 10.12 -22.10 8.33
C LEU A 420 9.40 -21.46 7.16
N TYR A 421 8.07 -21.61 7.05
CA TYR A 421 7.31 -21.29 5.84
C TYR A 421 6.04 -20.47 6.09
N GLY A 422 5.67 -20.18 7.34
CA GLY A 422 4.55 -19.29 7.66
C GLY A 422 3.16 -19.73 7.17
N GLY A 423 3.04 -20.96 6.64
CA GLY A 423 1.80 -21.42 5.98
C GLY A 423 1.79 -21.22 4.47
N TYR A 424 2.84 -20.67 3.89
CA TYR A 424 3.08 -20.53 2.45
C TYR A 424 3.66 -21.80 1.84
N ASN A 425 3.84 -21.81 0.50
CA ASN A 425 4.49 -22.89 -0.19
C ASN A 425 5.95 -23.03 0.30
N PRO A 426 6.37 -24.21 0.80
CA PRO A 426 7.71 -24.38 1.36
C PRO A 426 8.84 -24.05 0.40
N PHE A 427 8.68 -24.39 -0.90
CA PHE A 427 9.74 -24.20 -1.88
C PHE A 427 9.90 -22.73 -2.26
N SER A 428 8.81 -22.00 -2.52
CA SER A 428 8.88 -20.56 -2.80
C SER A 428 9.43 -19.78 -1.60
N MET A 429 9.04 -20.12 -0.37
CA MET A 429 9.60 -19.49 0.83
C MET A 429 11.11 -19.72 0.97
N ALA A 430 11.56 -20.94 0.74
CA ALA A 430 13.00 -21.25 0.81
C ALA A 430 13.80 -20.47 -0.25
N VAL A 431 13.27 -20.32 -1.47
CA VAL A 431 13.88 -19.52 -2.54
C VAL A 431 13.93 -18.05 -2.16
N SER A 432 12.81 -17.47 -1.70
CA SER A 432 12.73 -16.06 -1.27
C SER A 432 13.69 -15.76 -0.13
N HIS A 433 13.75 -16.62 0.89
CA HIS A 433 14.67 -16.44 2.02
C HIS A 433 16.15 -16.47 1.57
N ILE A 434 16.54 -17.38 0.67
CA ILE A 434 17.90 -17.44 0.16
C ILE A 434 18.23 -16.18 -0.65
N MET A 435 17.30 -15.70 -1.49
CA MET A 435 17.49 -14.47 -2.26
C MET A 435 17.67 -13.26 -1.33
N ASN A 436 16.79 -13.09 -0.34
CA ASN A 436 16.88 -12.04 0.66
C ASN A 436 18.24 -12.07 1.38
N ASN A 437 18.62 -13.26 1.90
CA ASN A 437 19.86 -13.44 2.65
C ASN A 437 21.10 -13.09 1.83
N LYS A 438 21.11 -13.44 0.53
CA LYS A 438 22.19 -13.05 -0.39
C LYS A 438 22.23 -11.54 -0.65
N ALA A 439 21.07 -10.89 -0.66
CA ALA A 439 20.99 -9.43 -0.77
C ALA A 439 21.35 -8.70 0.54
N GLY A 440 21.48 -9.42 1.66
CA GLY A 440 21.76 -8.84 2.97
C GLY A 440 20.48 -8.36 3.68
N LEU A 441 19.34 -8.99 3.37
CA LEU A 441 18.04 -8.75 4.00
C LEU A 441 17.60 -9.97 4.81
N SER A 442 16.73 -9.75 5.79
CA SER A 442 16.11 -10.83 6.57
C SER A 442 14.72 -10.42 7.06
N TYR A 443 13.93 -11.42 7.43
CA TYR A 443 12.62 -11.27 8.05
C TYR A 443 12.55 -12.05 9.36
N THR A 444 11.71 -11.59 10.29
CA THR A 444 11.55 -12.21 11.61
C THR A 444 10.17 -12.80 11.85
N SER A 445 9.21 -12.51 10.97
CA SER A 445 7.82 -12.90 11.13
C SER A 445 7.16 -13.11 9.77
N TYR A 446 6.03 -13.82 9.76
CA TYR A 446 5.06 -13.88 8.66
C TYR A 446 3.79 -13.08 8.98
N ALA A 447 3.87 -12.20 9.97
CA ALA A 447 2.76 -11.40 10.47
C ALA A 447 3.21 -9.94 10.64
N HIS A 448 2.29 -9.10 11.12
CA HIS A 448 2.57 -7.70 11.39
C HIS A 448 3.49 -7.52 12.61
N THR A 449 4.16 -6.39 12.67
CA THR A 449 5.00 -5.99 13.80
C THR A 449 4.52 -4.69 14.43
N GLY A 450 4.95 -4.44 15.66
CA GLY A 450 4.58 -3.23 16.43
C GLY A 450 5.53 -2.04 16.21
N LEU A 451 6.16 -1.93 15.03
CA LEU A 451 7.05 -0.81 14.73
C LEU A 451 6.27 0.50 14.52
N GLN A 452 6.91 1.61 14.86
CA GLN A 452 6.40 2.93 14.51
C GLN A 452 6.50 3.16 13.00
N ILE A 453 5.48 3.82 12.42
CA ILE A 453 5.34 4.04 10.99
C ILE A 453 5.56 5.52 10.66
N PRO A 454 6.28 5.85 9.57
CA PRO A 454 6.47 7.21 9.13
C PRO A 454 5.20 7.80 8.51
N VAL A 455 5.01 9.10 8.68
CA VAL A 455 3.98 9.89 8.00
C VAL A 455 4.68 11.02 7.27
N TYR A 456 4.71 10.95 5.96
CA TYR A 456 5.25 12.00 5.09
C TYR A 456 4.10 12.92 4.67
N ALA A 457 4.29 14.24 4.72
CA ALA A 457 3.26 15.19 4.32
C ALA A 457 3.82 16.34 3.47
N TYR A 458 3.03 16.73 2.46
CA TYR A 458 3.36 17.80 1.51
C TYR A 458 2.11 18.65 1.22
N GLY A 459 2.31 19.98 1.11
CA GLY A 459 1.28 20.91 0.69
C GLY A 459 0.61 21.66 1.85
N VAL A 460 -0.64 22.05 1.66
CA VAL A 460 -1.40 22.91 2.59
C VAL A 460 -1.74 22.14 3.87
N GLY A 461 -1.31 22.64 5.04
CA GLY A 461 -1.55 22.01 6.35
C GLY A 461 -0.64 20.82 6.66
N ALA A 462 0.36 20.55 5.79
CA ALA A 462 1.27 19.40 5.94
C ALA A 462 2.14 19.50 7.20
N GLU A 463 2.46 20.70 7.72
CA GLU A 463 3.20 20.93 8.96
C GLU A 463 2.55 20.29 10.18
N LYS A 464 1.23 20.12 10.16
CA LYS A 464 0.43 19.49 11.23
C LYS A 464 0.81 18.02 11.46
N PHE A 465 1.42 17.33 10.47
CA PHE A 465 1.74 15.90 10.54
C PHE A 465 3.11 15.60 11.17
N SER A 466 3.84 16.61 11.61
CA SER A 466 5.15 16.43 12.25
C SER A 466 5.04 15.91 13.69
N GLY A 467 6.10 15.22 14.16
CA GLY A 467 6.24 14.74 15.54
C GLY A 467 5.87 13.28 15.72
N LEU A 468 5.85 12.83 16.99
CA LEU A 468 5.46 11.47 17.37
C LEU A 468 4.07 11.51 18.00
N TYR A 469 3.14 10.70 17.47
CA TYR A 469 1.76 10.64 17.93
C TYR A 469 1.15 9.25 17.67
N ASP A 470 -0.08 9.06 18.09
CA ASP A 470 -0.85 7.84 17.81
C ASP A 470 -1.48 7.90 16.40
N ASN A 471 -1.69 6.77 15.72
CA ASN A 471 -2.25 6.75 14.36
C ASN A 471 -3.67 7.35 14.27
N THR A 472 -4.43 7.41 15.37
CA THR A 472 -5.68 8.18 15.46
C THR A 472 -5.47 9.68 15.20
N GLY A 473 -4.25 10.18 15.48
CA GLY A 473 -3.85 11.54 15.18
C GLY A 473 -3.78 11.87 13.70
N ILE A 474 -3.68 10.87 12.80
CA ILE A 474 -3.75 11.11 11.35
C ILE A 474 -5.13 11.67 10.99
N PHE A 475 -6.21 11.07 11.51
CA PHE A 475 -7.56 11.59 11.34
C PHE A 475 -7.69 13.03 11.85
N THR A 476 -7.33 13.28 13.11
CA THR A 476 -7.52 14.60 13.71
C THR A 476 -6.76 15.70 13.00
N ARG A 477 -5.52 15.41 12.55
CA ARG A 477 -4.68 16.35 11.79
C ARG A 477 -5.22 16.57 10.38
N THR A 478 -5.77 15.54 9.73
CA THR A 478 -6.39 15.67 8.41
C THR A 478 -7.67 16.51 8.49
N MET A 479 -8.51 16.27 9.50
CA MET A 479 -9.72 17.08 9.78
C MET A 479 -9.35 18.55 10.02
N ASP A 480 -8.35 18.80 10.87
CA ASP A 480 -7.85 20.17 11.15
C ASP A 480 -7.28 20.84 9.89
N ALA A 481 -6.47 20.13 9.09
CA ALA A 481 -5.98 20.65 7.82
C ALA A 481 -7.10 21.02 6.85
N MET A 482 -8.17 20.20 6.80
CA MET A 482 -9.36 20.46 5.97
C MET A 482 -10.28 21.55 6.54
N GLY A 483 -10.01 22.10 7.74
CA GLY A 483 -10.89 23.05 8.42
C GLY A 483 -12.20 22.43 8.91
N LEU A 484 -12.22 21.12 9.13
CA LEU A 484 -13.38 20.38 9.58
C LEU A 484 -13.29 20.07 11.08
N THR A 485 -14.42 20.07 11.75
CA THR A 485 -14.52 19.74 13.18
C THR A 485 -15.24 18.40 13.33
N PRO A 486 -14.63 17.42 14.02
CA PRO A 486 -15.35 16.19 14.36
C PRO A 486 -16.59 16.48 15.19
N ASP A 487 -17.63 15.65 15.05
CA ASP A 487 -18.83 15.76 15.87
C ASP A 487 -18.45 15.65 17.37
N ALA A 488 -19.16 16.38 18.23
CA ALA A 488 -18.96 16.27 19.68
C ALA A 488 -19.34 14.84 20.14
N GLU A 489 -18.53 14.28 21.03
CA GLU A 489 -18.79 12.96 21.64
C GLU A 489 -20.05 12.94 22.52
#